data_1a17c02213542c538a8e6e53df1713de
#
_entry.id   1a17c02213542c538a8e6e53df1713de
#
_cell.length_a   1.000
_cell.length_b   1.000
_cell.length_c   1.000
_cell.angle_alpha   90.00
_cell.angle_beta   90.00
_cell.angle_gamma   90.00
#
_symmetry.space_group_name_H-M   'P 1'
#
loop_
_entity.id
_entity.type
_entity.pdbx_description
1 polymer ?
#
loop_
_entity_poly.entity_id
_entity_poly.type
_entity_poly.pdbx_seq_one_letter_code
_entity_poly.pdbx_strand_id
1 'polypeptide(L)'
;MLVKTYSAAVNGLQVTTVTVEVSLIKGVMYHLTGLGDVAVREGRDRIAAAMQYNGMKFPRADITVNMAPADLKKEGSGFDLPLAIAILAADGQIPADSLGEYMMIGELGLDGKLQPAKGVLPIAIKARAEHFKGLIVPKHNEREAAIVNNIDVYGMDSLADVIALLSRQREYQPCVVDTRDEFYKQQYDFDLDFSDVRGQETVKRALEVAAAGGHNVIMIGPPGSGKSMMAKRLPSILPPLTLRESLETTQIHSVAGTLKQGSALISQRPFRAPHHTISEVALVGGGMNPMPGEISLSHNGVLFCDELPEFNKHTLEVLRQPLEDRQITISRAKYSVTYPASFMFVASMNPCPCGYYGDPTHHCVCTPGQIQRYLNKISGPLMDRIDIQCEISAIPFKELSKAQPGEPSANIRERVIAARAIQTRRYEGVAGVHCNAQMTEKMIHKYAEPDAAGLELLRTAMERLSLSARAYSRILKVARTIADLDGAEKVEPRHIAEAIGYRQLDRGDWAERGL
;
A
#
# COMPACT_ATOMS: atom_id res chain seq x y z
N MET A 1 -5.74 -2.62 45.89
CA MET A 1 -5.34 -1.33 45.26
C MET A 1 -5.84 -1.34 43.82
N LEU A 2 -6.37 -0.24 43.29
CA LEU A 2 -6.73 -0.12 41.87
C LEU A 2 -5.56 0.50 41.12
N VAL A 3 -5.07 -0.19 40.08
CA VAL A 3 -3.98 0.28 39.21
C VAL A 3 -4.49 0.40 37.79
N LYS A 4 -3.98 1.39 37.08
CA LYS A 4 -4.29 1.64 35.66
C LYS A 4 -3.02 1.63 34.83
N THR A 5 -3.07 0.94 33.71
CA THR A 5 -2.08 1.03 32.62
C THR A 5 -2.80 1.32 31.30
N TYR A 6 -2.06 1.76 30.30
CA TYR A 6 -2.61 2.17 29.01
C TYR A 6 -2.01 1.36 27.88
N SER A 7 -2.87 0.94 26.97
CA SER A 7 -2.54 0.24 25.74
C SER A 7 -3.40 0.79 24.60
N ALA A 8 -3.41 0.13 23.46
CA ALA A 8 -4.25 0.53 22.33
C ALA A 8 -4.79 -0.67 21.56
N ALA A 9 -5.99 -0.51 21.03
CA ALA A 9 -6.59 -1.43 20.08
C ALA A 9 -6.59 -0.80 18.68
N VAL A 10 -6.15 -1.57 17.69
CA VAL A 10 -6.07 -1.15 16.27
C VAL A 10 -7.25 -1.75 15.52
N ASN A 11 -8.04 -0.90 14.86
CA ASN A 11 -9.12 -1.31 13.97
C ASN A 11 -8.95 -0.62 12.61
N GLY A 12 -8.43 -1.35 11.63
CA GLY A 12 -7.94 -0.74 10.40
C GLY A 12 -6.77 0.21 10.68
N LEU A 13 -6.87 1.46 10.26
CA LEU A 13 -5.89 2.51 10.58
C LEU A 13 -6.28 3.33 11.82
N GLN A 14 -7.47 3.10 12.37
CA GLN A 14 -7.93 3.80 13.56
C GLN A 14 -7.41 3.11 14.82
N VAL A 15 -6.96 3.91 15.77
CA VAL A 15 -6.45 3.46 17.05
C VAL A 15 -7.28 4.04 18.17
N THR A 16 -7.73 3.18 19.07
CA THR A 16 -8.45 3.56 20.28
C THR A 16 -7.62 3.18 21.50
N THR A 17 -7.41 4.13 22.39
CA THR A 17 -6.71 3.88 23.65
C THR A 17 -7.53 2.95 24.55
N VAL A 18 -6.86 1.94 25.10
CA VAL A 18 -7.44 0.98 26.02
C VAL A 18 -6.85 1.20 27.40
N THR A 19 -7.72 1.55 28.36
CA THR A 19 -7.34 1.59 29.77
C THR A 19 -7.50 0.19 30.36
N VAL A 20 -6.41 -0.33 30.89
CA VAL A 20 -6.36 -1.61 31.61
C VAL A 20 -6.39 -1.30 33.10
N GLU A 21 -7.46 -1.65 33.77
CA GLU A 21 -7.65 -1.47 35.22
C GLU A 21 -7.54 -2.83 35.91
N VAL A 22 -6.69 -2.90 36.91
CA VAL A 22 -6.51 -4.12 37.72
C VAL A 22 -6.77 -3.84 39.18
N SER A 23 -7.60 -4.65 39.80
CA SER A 23 -7.88 -4.63 41.26
C SER A 23 -7.62 -6.01 41.87
N LEU A 24 -6.94 -6.04 42.98
CA LEU A 24 -6.67 -7.26 43.76
C LEU A 24 -7.44 -7.22 45.08
N ILE A 25 -8.17 -8.31 45.36
CA ILE A 25 -8.83 -8.56 46.66
C ILE A 25 -8.48 -9.97 47.13
N LYS A 26 -8.79 -10.28 48.41
CA LYS A 26 -8.49 -11.60 48.95
C LYS A 26 -9.30 -12.70 48.25
N GLY A 27 -8.62 -13.70 47.68
CA GLY A 27 -9.22 -14.80 46.91
C GLY A 27 -8.23 -15.52 46.02
N VAL A 28 -8.71 -16.24 44.95
CA VAL A 28 -7.90 -17.01 44.03
C VAL A 28 -8.44 -16.98 42.57
N MET A 29 -9.45 -16.15 42.31
CA MET A 29 -10.12 -16.09 41.03
C MET A 29 -9.49 -15.07 40.08
N TYR A 30 -9.68 -15.27 38.79
CA TYR A 30 -9.28 -14.33 37.73
C TYR A 30 -10.50 -13.95 36.90
N HIS A 31 -10.87 -12.70 36.92
CA HIS A 31 -12.01 -12.15 36.18
C HIS A 31 -11.53 -11.13 35.17
N LEU A 32 -11.88 -11.33 33.90
CA LEU A 32 -11.59 -10.41 32.80
C LEU A 32 -12.89 -9.87 32.21
N THR A 33 -13.03 -8.55 32.20
CA THR A 33 -14.14 -7.81 31.60
C THR A 33 -13.67 -6.88 30.51
N GLY A 34 -14.55 -6.42 29.61
CA GLY A 34 -14.21 -5.48 28.54
C GLY A 34 -13.94 -6.13 27.17
N LEU A 35 -14.65 -7.21 26.83
CA LEU A 35 -14.62 -7.84 25.49
C LEU A 35 -13.23 -8.28 24.98
N GLY A 36 -12.39 -8.83 25.86
CA GLY A 36 -11.17 -9.51 25.44
C GLY A 36 -11.50 -10.77 24.61
N ASP A 37 -10.78 -10.98 23.50
CA ASP A 37 -10.88 -12.21 22.71
C ASP A 37 -10.22 -13.42 23.39
N VAL A 38 -10.16 -14.56 22.71
CA VAL A 38 -9.52 -15.77 23.22
C VAL A 38 -8.04 -15.53 23.54
N ALA A 39 -7.32 -14.84 22.66
CA ALA A 39 -5.89 -14.57 22.84
C ALA A 39 -5.60 -13.70 24.09
N VAL A 40 -6.45 -12.70 24.35
CA VAL A 40 -6.37 -11.88 25.58
C VAL A 40 -6.64 -12.72 26.83
N ARG A 41 -7.62 -13.64 26.76
CA ARG A 41 -7.96 -14.53 27.90
C ARG A 41 -6.86 -15.54 28.19
N GLU A 42 -6.24 -16.13 27.15
CA GLU A 42 -5.09 -17.01 27.28
C GLU A 42 -3.83 -16.28 27.77
N GLY A 43 -3.77 -14.97 27.63
CA GLY A 43 -2.70 -14.11 28.15
C GLY A 43 -2.40 -14.32 29.63
N ARG A 44 -3.39 -14.69 30.45
CA ARG A 44 -3.18 -15.00 31.87
C ARG A 44 -2.07 -16.03 32.09
N ASP A 45 -2.09 -17.12 31.34
CA ASP A 45 -1.15 -18.21 31.53
C ASP A 45 0.25 -17.84 31.03
N ARG A 46 0.33 -17.07 29.91
CA ARG A 46 1.60 -16.50 29.44
C ARG A 46 2.19 -15.52 30.43
N ILE A 47 1.37 -14.61 30.96
CA ILE A 47 1.78 -13.63 31.99
C ILE A 47 2.30 -14.33 33.25
N ALA A 48 1.55 -15.32 33.76
CA ALA A 48 1.96 -16.06 34.96
C ALA A 48 3.30 -16.78 34.76
N ALA A 49 3.50 -17.43 33.62
CA ALA A 49 4.77 -18.10 33.27
C ALA A 49 5.92 -17.09 33.12
N ALA A 50 5.70 -15.99 32.40
CA ALA A 50 6.68 -14.92 32.21
C ALA A 50 7.11 -14.27 33.53
N MET A 51 6.17 -14.00 34.44
CA MET A 51 6.47 -13.50 35.76
C MET A 51 7.32 -14.47 36.57
N GLN A 52 6.93 -15.75 36.60
CA GLN A 52 7.64 -16.79 37.33
C GLN A 52 9.06 -16.97 36.81
N TYR A 53 9.25 -16.99 35.49
CA TYR A 53 10.56 -17.11 34.84
C TYR A 53 11.51 -15.96 35.23
N ASN A 54 10.97 -14.75 35.37
CA ASN A 54 11.73 -13.56 35.77
C ASN A 54 11.80 -13.35 37.30
N GLY A 55 11.49 -14.36 38.10
CA GLY A 55 11.58 -14.30 39.59
C GLY A 55 10.47 -13.50 40.27
N MET A 56 9.43 -13.10 39.54
CA MET A 56 8.27 -12.42 40.07
C MET A 56 7.19 -13.43 40.48
N LYS A 57 6.32 -13.03 41.39
CA LYS A 57 5.22 -13.89 41.87
C LYS A 57 3.91 -13.51 41.18
N PHE A 58 3.21 -14.49 40.60
CA PHE A 58 1.81 -14.28 40.22
C PHE A 58 0.95 -14.25 41.50
N PRO A 59 0.15 -13.17 41.72
CA PRO A 59 -0.57 -12.97 42.99
C PRO A 59 -1.58 -14.09 43.29
N ARG A 60 -1.60 -14.57 44.55
CA ARG A 60 -2.66 -15.46 45.07
C ARG A 60 -3.79 -14.60 45.61
N ALA A 61 -4.55 -13.98 44.73
CA ALA A 61 -5.64 -13.05 45.01
C ALA A 61 -6.76 -13.21 43.97
N ASP A 62 -7.94 -12.70 44.27
CA ASP A 62 -8.94 -12.46 43.25
C ASP A 62 -8.51 -11.26 42.42
N ILE A 63 -8.17 -11.52 41.18
CA ILE A 63 -7.71 -10.52 40.22
C ILE A 63 -8.89 -10.14 39.32
N THR A 64 -9.35 -8.90 39.44
CA THR A 64 -10.36 -8.35 38.54
C THR A 64 -9.67 -7.41 37.55
N VAL A 65 -9.76 -7.73 36.28
CA VAL A 65 -9.26 -6.94 35.15
C VAL A 65 -10.44 -6.33 34.42
N ASN A 66 -10.40 -5.03 34.17
CA ASN A 66 -11.34 -4.34 33.29
C ASN A 66 -10.57 -3.63 32.17
N MET A 67 -11.00 -3.85 30.92
CA MET A 67 -10.41 -3.21 29.74
C MET A 67 -11.42 -2.26 29.11
N ALA A 68 -11.27 -0.97 29.36
CA ALA A 68 -12.16 0.08 28.85
C ALA A 68 -11.65 0.68 27.53
N PRO A 69 -12.55 1.06 26.58
CA PRO A 69 -14.01 1.02 26.62
C PRO A 69 -14.58 -0.40 26.42
N ALA A 70 -15.71 -0.70 27.06
CA ALA A 70 -16.28 -2.06 27.07
C ALA A 70 -16.94 -2.50 25.74
N ASP A 71 -17.34 -1.56 24.91
CA ASP A 71 -17.96 -1.78 23.60
C ASP A 71 -16.94 -2.13 22.48
N LEU A 72 -15.67 -1.84 22.70
CA LEU A 72 -14.58 -2.17 21.79
C LEU A 72 -14.03 -3.57 22.08
N LYS A 73 -13.99 -4.42 21.06
CA LYS A 73 -13.34 -5.74 21.15
C LYS A 73 -11.82 -5.57 21.19
N LYS A 74 -11.16 -6.15 22.20
CA LYS A 74 -9.70 -6.20 22.31
C LYS A 74 -9.22 -7.53 21.77
N GLU A 75 -8.38 -7.45 20.75
CA GLU A 75 -7.95 -8.61 20.00
C GLU A 75 -6.43 -8.74 19.98
N GLY A 76 -5.96 -9.99 20.04
CA GLY A 76 -4.55 -10.33 19.99
C GLY A 76 -3.84 -10.25 21.33
N SER A 77 -2.60 -10.71 21.33
CA SER A 77 -1.74 -10.89 22.50
C SER A 77 -0.96 -9.63 22.93
N GLY A 78 -1.10 -8.52 22.20
CA GLY A 78 -0.38 -7.27 22.49
C GLY A 78 -0.71 -6.63 23.86
N PHE A 79 -1.75 -7.10 24.54
CA PHE A 79 -2.15 -6.64 25.87
C PHE A 79 -1.45 -7.37 27.01
N ASP A 80 -0.64 -8.42 26.72
CA ASP A 80 0.04 -9.18 27.78
C ASP A 80 0.96 -8.28 28.62
N LEU A 81 1.74 -7.41 28.00
CA LEU A 81 2.64 -6.50 28.70
C LEU A 81 1.91 -5.52 29.63
N PRO A 82 0.93 -4.71 29.18
CA PRO A 82 0.23 -3.80 30.09
C PRO A 82 -0.54 -4.51 31.18
N LEU A 83 -1.07 -5.72 30.94
CA LEU A 83 -1.72 -6.56 31.94
C LEU A 83 -0.71 -7.05 32.98
N ALA A 84 0.45 -7.55 32.58
CA ALA A 84 1.50 -8.00 33.46
C ALA A 84 1.98 -6.87 34.40
N ILE A 85 2.25 -5.72 33.83
CA ILE A 85 2.69 -4.52 34.61
C ILE A 85 1.60 -4.07 35.58
N ALA A 86 0.33 -4.03 35.14
CA ALA A 86 -0.78 -3.64 36.03
C ALA A 86 -0.96 -4.63 37.21
N ILE A 87 -0.83 -5.94 36.95
CA ILE A 87 -0.92 -6.98 38.02
C ILE A 87 0.23 -6.86 39.00
N LEU A 88 1.48 -6.70 38.54
CA LEU A 88 2.66 -6.52 39.36
C LEU A 88 2.57 -5.27 40.27
N ALA A 89 2.10 -4.17 39.70
CA ALA A 89 1.92 -2.92 40.44
C ALA A 89 0.77 -3.01 41.45
N ALA A 90 -0.34 -3.68 41.11
CA ALA A 90 -1.45 -3.90 42.01
C ALA A 90 -1.07 -4.78 43.23
N ASP A 91 -0.13 -5.71 43.04
CA ASP A 91 0.45 -6.56 44.08
C ASP A 91 1.59 -5.88 44.87
N GLY A 92 1.99 -4.67 44.47
CA GLY A 92 3.06 -3.91 45.14
C GLY A 92 4.47 -4.40 44.84
N GLN A 93 4.67 -5.26 43.82
CA GLN A 93 5.98 -5.74 43.41
C GLN A 93 6.78 -4.69 42.59
N ILE A 94 6.07 -3.73 41.99
CA ILE A 94 6.65 -2.57 41.27
C ILE A 94 5.91 -1.29 41.64
N PRO A 95 6.54 -0.10 41.55
CA PRO A 95 5.87 1.17 41.80
C PRO A 95 4.79 1.48 40.76
N ALA A 96 3.70 2.12 41.18
CA ALA A 96 2.58 2.48 40.30
C ALA A 96 2.61 3.93 39.79
N ASP A 97 3.47 4.78 40.35
CA ASP A 97 3.42 6.25 40.22
C ASP A 97 3.58 6.76 38.81
N SER A 98 4.40 6.10 37.99
CA SER A 98 4.71 6.52 36.60
C SER A 98 3.92 5.79 35.52
N LEU A 99 3.09 4.82 35.87
CA LEU A 99 2.40 3.97 34.87
C LEU A 99 1.47 4.76 33.95
N GLY A 100 0.88 5.85 34.45
CA GLY A 100 0.01 6.74 33.66
C GLY A 100 0.74 7.57 32.61
N GLU A 101 2.07 7.66 32.66
CA GLU A 101 2.88 8.42 31.73
C GLU A 101 3.17 7.63 30.42
N TYR A 102 3.00 6.30 30.44
CA TYR A 102 3.41 5.42 29.36
C TYR A 102 2.22 4.65 28.75
N MET A 103 2.19 4.62 27.42
CA MET A 103 1.39 3.63 26.70
C MET A 103 2.29 2.40 26.45
N MET A 104 1.73 1.19 26.55
CA MET A 104 2.50 -0.05 26.44
C MET A 104 1.81 -1.03 25.52
N ILE A 105 2.59 -1.73 24.69
CA ILE A 105 2.12 -2.83 23.86
C ILE A 105 3.20 -3.92 23.76
N GLY A 106 2.81 -5.18 23.85
CA GLY A 106 3.72 -6.31 23.64
C GLY A 106 3.09 -7.63 24.05
N GLU A 107 3.33 -8.65 23.25
CA GLU A 107 3.03 -10.04 23.59
C GLU A 107 4.19 -10.61 24.40
N LEU A 108 3.90 -11.40 25.42
CA LEU A 108 4.90 -12.04 26.25
C LEU A 108 5.11 -13.51 25.84
N GLY A 109 6.37 -13.88 25.58
CA GLY A 109 6.78 -15.27 25.59
C GLY A 109 6.76 -15.83 27.02
N LEU A 110 6.75 -17.16 27.17
CA LEU A 110 6.77 -17.82 28.49
C LEU A 110 8.05 -17.50 29.29
N ASP A 111 9.13 -17.13 28.59
CA ASP A 111 10.40 -16.66 29.16
C ASP A 111 10.40 -15.17 29.49
N GLY A 112 9.30 -14.47 29.21
CA GLY A 112 9.15 -13.04 29.43
C GLY A 112 9.74 -12.16 28.33
N LYS A 113 10.21 -12.71 27.20
CA LYS A 113 10.62 -11.92 26.05
C LYS A 113 9.42 -11.29 25.35
N LEU A 114 9.62 -10.08 24.88
CA LEU A 114 8.61 -9.36 24.10
C LEU A 114 8.67 -9.75 22.63
N GLN A 115 7.53 -10.20 22.10
CA GLN A 115 7.36 -10.59 20.71
C GLN A 115 6.95 -9.38 19.84
N PRO A 116 7.30 -9.36 18.54
CA PRO A 116 6.90 -8.29 17.62
C PRO A 116 5.40 -8.04 17.60
N ALA A 117 5.00 -6.77 17.60
CA ALA A 117 3.60 -6.35 17.53
C ALA A 117 3.28 -5.73 16.14
N LYS A 118 2.00 -5.78 15.75
CA LYS A 118 1.50 -5.15 14.53
C LYS A 118 0.84 -3.81 14.83
N GLY A 119 0.88 -2.87 13.88
CA GLY A 119 0.19 -1.59 14.01
C GLY A 119 0.84 -0.65 15.02
N VAL A 120 2.14 -0.78 15.26
CA VAL A 120 2.85 0.03 16.27
C VAL A 120 2.97 1.49 15.84
N LEU A 121 3.16 1.77 14.54
CA LEU A 121 3.21 3.15 14.05
C LEU A 121 1.90 3.93 14.30
N PRO A 122 0.71 3.46 13.91
CA PRO A 122 -0.53 4.15 14.26
C PRO A 122 -0.75 4.26 15.78
N ILE A 123 -0.29 3.30 16.58
CA ILE A 123 -0.32 3.39 18.05
C ILE A 123 0.58 4.53 18.55
N ALA A 124 1.80 4.67 18.01
CA ALA A 124 2.71 5.75 18.38
C ALA A 124 2.13 7.15 18.02
N ILE A 125 1.49 7.26 16.87
CA ILE A 125 0.78 8.49 16.45
C ILE A 125 -0.34 8.83 17.47
N LYS A 126 -1.10 7.83 17.90
CA LYS A 126 -2.18 8.00 18.89
C LYS A 126 -1.63 8.39 20.27
N ALA A 127 -0.58 7.71 20.74
CA ALA A 127 0.06 7.99 22.01
C ALA A 127 0.58 9.43 22.09
N ARG A 128 1.22 9.92 21.01
CA ARG A 128 1.63 11.33 20.89
C ARG A 128 0.43 12.28 20.92
N ALA A 129 -0.64 11.98 20.19
CA ALA A 129 -1.84 12.83 20.12
C ALA A 129 -2.54 12.96 21.49
N GLU A 130 -2.44 11.94 22.33
CA GLU A 130 -2.98 11.94 23.71
C GLU A 130 -1.96 12.38 24.76
N HIS A 131 -0.80 12.90 24.33
CA HIS A 131 0.22 13.49 25.19
C HIS A 131 0.85 12.53 26.20
N PHE A 132 0.92 11.23 25.88
CA PHE A 132 1.74 10.32 26.68
C PHE A 132 3.21 10.76 26.61
N LYS A 133 3.91 10.63 27.73
CA LYS A 133 5.35 10.93 27.82
C LYS A 133 6.16 9.94 26.98
N GLY A 134 5.79 8.66 27.04
CA GLY A 134 6.51 7.63 26.33
C GLY A 134 5.64 6.46 25.89
N LEU A 135 6.21 5.69 24.94
CA LEU A 135 5.65 4.47 24.41
C LEU A 135 6.64 3.32 24.62
N ILE A 136 6.19 2.25 25.30
CA ILE A 136 6.98 1.04 25.53
C ILE A 136 6.52 -0.02 24.54
N VAL A 137 7.45 -0.51 23.69
CA VAL A 137 7.19 -1.46 22.60
C VAL A 137 8.25 -2.57 22.59
N PRO A 138 8.00 -3.70 21.92
CA PRO A 138 9.05 -4.68 21.66
C PRO A 138 10.22 -4.06 20.90
N LYS A 139 11.44 -4.49 21.20
CA LYS A 139 12.69 -4.00 20.58
C LYS A 139 12.64 -4.03 19.06
N HIS A 140 11.99 -5.05 18.49
CA HIS A 140 11.76 -5.19 17.06
C HIS A 140 11.03 -3.99 16.42
N ASN A 141 10.11 -3.36 17.16
CA ASN A 141 9.24 -2.27 16.69
C ASN A 141 9.76 -0.87 17.08
N GLU A 142 10.88 -0.76 17.78
CA GLU A 142 11.32 0.54 18.33
C GLU A 142 11.54 1.59 17.23
N ARG A 143 12.17 1.21 16.12
CA ARG A 143 12.45 2.14 15.01
C ARG A 143 11.18 2.59 14.30
N GLU A 144 10.23 1.65 14.10
CA GLU A 144 8.91 1.93 13.55
C GLU A 144 8.14 2.96 14.40
N ALA A 145 8.15 2.80 15.73
CA ALA A 145 7.51 3.74 16.65
C ALA A 145 8.23 5.09 16.72
N ALA A 146 9.57 5.07 16.71
CA ALA A 146 10.41 6.26 16.84
C ALA A 146 10.38 7.21 15.64
N ILE A 147 9.70 6.84 14.54
CA ILE A 147 9.36 7.75 13.44
C ILE A 147 8.54 8.95 13.95
N VAL A 148 7.73 8.72 14.98
CA VAL A 148 6.83 9.72 15.53
C VAL A 148 7.61 10.63 16.48
N ASN A 149 7.84 11.88 16.05
CA ASN A 149 8.51 12.88 16.87
C ASN A 149 7.67 13.30 18.10
N ASN A 150 8.32 13.84 19.12
CA ASN A 150 7.72 14.36 20.35
C ASN A 150 7.02 13.29 21.22
N ILE A 151 7.56 12.09 21.23
CA ILE A 151 7.23 11.02 22.17
C ILE A 151 8.49 10.17 22.40
N ASP A 152 8.79 9.83 23.64
CA ASP A 152 9.91 8.96 23.97
C ASP A 152 9.56 7.50 23.69
N VAL A 153 10.30 6.83 22.82
CA VAL A 153 10.06 5.43 22.47
C VAL A 153 11.11 4.53 23.12
N TYR A 154 10.64 3.57 23.90
CA TYR A 154 11.47 2.60 24.58
C TYR A 154 11.27 1.21 23.98
N GLY A 155 12.24 0.73 23.20
CA GLY A 155 12.27 -0.64 22.66
C GLY A 155 12.83 -1.60 23.70
N MET A 156 12.02 -2.54 24.17
CA MET A 156 12.36 -3.47 25.24
C MET A 156 12.43 -4.91 24.73
N ASP A 157 13.41 -5.67 25.21
CA ASP A 157 13.57 -7.07 24.86
C ASP A 157 12.72 -7.99 25.76
N SER A 158 12.50 -7.60 27.01
CA SER A 158 11.86 -8.46 28.01
C SER A 158 10.99 -7.71 29.03
N LEU A 159 10.14 -8.45 29.73
CA LEU A 159 9.38 -7.96 30.89
C LEU A 159 10.31 -7.40 31.98
N ALA A 160 11.47 -8.03 32.20
CA ALA A 160 12.46 -7.57 33.19
C ALA A 160 13.00 -6.17 32.84
N ASP A 161 13.26 -5.89 31.57
CA ASP A 161 13.71 -4.56 31.13
C ASP A 161 12.65 -3.49 31.37
N VAL A 162 11.38 -3.80 31.09
CA VAL A 162 10.26 -2.89 31.34
C VAL A 162 10.12 -2.61 32.84
N ILE A 163 10.24 -3.64 33.69
CA ILE A 163 10.21 -3.48 35.15
C ILE A 163 11.37 -2.61 35.62
N ALA A 164 12.59 -2.84 35.11
CA ALA A 164 13.77 -2.06 35.47
C ALA A 164 13.63 -0.57 35.04
N LEU A 165 13.02 -0.27 33.90
CA LEU A 165 12.70 1.09 33.48
C LEU A 165 11.69 1.75 34.44
N LEU A 166 10.53 1.11 34.66
CA LEU A 166 9.43 1.67 35.47
C LEU A 166 9.80 1.80 36.93
N SER A 167 10.63 0.90 37.45
CA SER A 167 11.16 0.94 38.82
C SER A 167 12.39 1.83 38.98
N ARG A 168 12.86 2.49 37.90
CA ARG A 168 14.07 3.32 37.85
C ARG A 168 15.33 2.59 38.35
N GLN A 169 15.38 1.27 38.18
CA GLN A 169 16.55 0.45 38.55
C GLN A 169 17.67 0.58 37.51
N ARG A 170 17.30 0.87 36.26
CA ARG A 170 18.23 1.09 35.16
C ARG A 170 17.74 2.25 34.29
N GLU A 171 18.67 3.08 33.83
CA GLU A 171 18.38 4.15 32.90
C GLU A 171 18.39 3.58 31.47
N TYR A 172 17.32 3.86 30.71
CA TYR A 172 17.19 3.50 29.30
C TYR A 172 17.07 4.78 28.48
N GLN A 173 17.82 4.85 27.39
CA GLN A 173 17.71 5.95 26.45
C GLN A 173 16.58 5.67 25.46
N PRO A 174 15.72 6.66 25.18
CA PRO A 174 14.72 6.51 24.13
C PRO A 174 15.37 6.34 22.76
N CYS A 175 14.73 5.54 21.89
CA CYS A 175 15.17 5.37 20.52
C CYS A 175 14.94 6.66 19.73
N VAL A 176 16.00 7.18 19.10
CA VAL A 176 15.95 8.36 18.25
C VAL A 176 16.19 7.95 16.81
N VAL A 177 15.26 8.31 15.92
CA VAL A 177 15.38 8.09 14.47
C VAL A 177 15.34 9.45 13.78
N ASP A 178 16.37 9.76 13.00
CA ASP A 178 16.29 10.89 12.07
C ASP A 178 15.44 10.46 10.86
N THR A 179 14.14 10.68 11.00
CA THR A 179 13.12 10.30 10.01
C THR A 179 13.38 10.92 8.64
N ARG A 180 13.94 12.16 8.60
CA ARG A 180 14.21 12.85 7.33
C ARG A 180 15.42 12.22 6.65
N ASP A 181 16.49 12.02 7.39
CA ASP A 181 17.75 11.50 6.85
C ASP A 181 17.56 10.09 6.28
N GLU A 182 16.88 9.20 7.01
CA GLU A 182 16.57 7.85 6.54
C GLU A 182 15.63 7.84 5.32
N PHE A 183 14.63 8.71 5.32
CA PHE A 183 13.70 8.83 4.21
C PHE A 183 14.40 9.22 2.91
N TYR A 184 15.24 10.24 2.95
CA TYR A 184 15.92 10.72 1.74
C TYR A 184 17.06 9.81 1.25
N LYS A 185 17.78 9.11 2.14
CA LYS A 185 18.86 8.19 1.77
C LYS A 185 18.39 7.00 0.94
N GLN A 186 17.22 6.43 1.26
CA GLN A 186 16.73 5.22 0.61
C GLN A 186 15.78 5.49 -0.56
N GLN A 187 15.45 6.76 -0.82
CA GLN A 187 14.42 7.13 -1.79
C GLN A 187 14.76 6.74 -3.23
N TYR A 188 16.03 6.69 -3.58
CA TYR A 188 16.53 6.44 -4.93
C TYR A 188 17.41 5.17 -5.05
N ASP A 189 17.40 4.31 -4.06
CA ASP A 189 18.17 3.06 -4.04
C ASP A 189 17.33 1.93 -4.69
N PHE A 190 17.40 1.82 -6.03
CA PHE A 190 16.65 0.84 -6.80
C PHE A 190 17.59 -0.25 -7.35
N ASP A 191 17.24 -1.53 -7.12
CA ASP A 191 17.96 -2.69 -7.66
C ASP A 191 17.78 -2.86 -9.19
N LEU A 192 16.74 -2.26 -9.77
CA LEU A 192 16.37 -2.41 -11.18
C LEU A 192 16.36 -1.05 -11.88
N ASP A 193 16.95 -0.99 -13.09
CA ASP A 193 17.05 0.22 -13.88
C ASP A 193 16.55 0.02 -15.31
N PHE A 194 15.99 1.07 -15.94
CA PHE A 194 15.54 1.02 -17.35
C PHE A 194 16.68 0.93 -18.35
N SER A 195 17.92 1.23 -17.96
CA SER A 195 19.11 1.00 -18.78
C SER A 195 19.32 -0.47 -19.16
N ASP A 196 18.81 -1.41 -18.35
CA ASP A 196 18.84 -2.84 -18.67
C ASP A 196 17.89 -3.21 -19.82
N VAL A 197 16.90 -2.36 -20.12
CA VAL A 197 15.89 -2.60 -21.16
C VAL A 197 16.44 -2.10 -22.49
N ARG A 198 16.76 -3.03 -23.37
CA ARG A 198 17.24 -2.72 -24.73
C ARG A 198 16.06 -2.58 -25.70
N GLY A 199 16.06 -1.53 -26.51
CA GLY A 199 14.94 -1.25 -27.43
C GLY A 199 13.63 -0.92 -26.72
N GLN A 200 12.49 -1.21 -27.37
CA GLN A 200 11.13 -1.00 -26.84
C GLN A 200 10.82 0.49 -26.53
N GLU A 201 11.34 1.42 -27.31
CA GLU A 201 11.25 2.86 -27.04
C GLU A 201 9.80 3.36 -26.93
N THR A 202 8.90 2.82 -27.74
CA THR A 202 7.46 3.14 -27.68
C THR A 202 6.83 2.76 -26.33
N VAL A 203 7.21 1.59 -25.80
CA VAL A 203 6.69 1.11 -24.50
C VAL A 203 7.30 1.88 -23.36
N LYS A 204 8.61 2.18 -23.43
CA LYS A 204 9.28 3.05 -22.44
C LYS A 204 8.60 4.41 -22.39
N ARG A 205 8.30 5.02 -23.55
CA ARG A 205 7.56 6.28 -23.63
C ARG A 205 6.16 6.17 -23.03
N ALA A 206 5.42 5.09 -23.32
CA ALA A 206 4.11 4.84 -22.73
C ALA A 206 4.19 4.74 -21.20
N LEU A 207 5.21 4.07 -20.65
CA LEU A 207 5.44 3.95 -19.20
C LEU A 207 5.89 5.27 -18.58
N GLU A 208 6.70 6.08 -19.28
CA GLU A 208 7.05 7.45 -18.85
C GLU A 208 5.80 8.33 -18.74
N VAL A 209 4.95 8.35 -19.75
CA VAL A 209 3.67 9.08 -19.75
C VAL A 209 2.79 8.59 -18.60
N ALA A 210 2.70 7.28 -18.43
CA ALA A 210 1.93 6.67 -17.35
C ALA A 210 2.45 7.09 -15.96
N ALA A 211 3.76 7.06 -15.75
CA ALA A 211 4.40 7.48 -14.50
C ALA A 211 4.18 8.97 -14.22
N ALA A 212 4.29 9.82 -15.25
CA ALA A 212 4.09 11.25 -15.13
C ALA A 212 2.65 11.63 -14.77
N GLY A 213 1.66 10.97 -15.37
CA GLY A 213 0.24 11.26 -15.16
C GLY A 213 -0.45 10.42 -14.11
N GLY A 214 0.18 9.34 -13.61
CA GLY A 214 -0.46 8.36 -12.74
C GLY A 214 -1.50 7.50 -13.46
N HIS A 215 -1.29 7.24 -14.77
CA HIS A 215 -2.23 6.53 -15.62
C HIS A 215 -2.12 5.01 -15.46
N ASN A 216 -3.27 4.34 -15.52
CA ASN A 216 -3.33 2.88 -15.55
C ASN A 216 -2.91 2.36 -16.92
N VAL A 217 -2.15 1.25 -16.95
CA VAL A 217 -1.52 0.71 -18.16
C VAL A 217 -1.83 -0.77 -18.34
N ILE A 218 -2.08 -1.18 -19.60
CA ILE A 218 -2.01 -2.59 -20.00
C ILE A 218 -0.98 -2.77 -21.11
N MET A 219 -0.12 -3.77 -20.93
CA MET A 219 0.90 -4.18 -21.88
C MET A 219 0.49 -5.48 -22.57
N ILE A 220 0.44 -5.48 -23.90
CA ILE A 220 -0.01 -6.63 -24.68
C ILE A 220 1.12 -7.08 -25.60
N GLY A 221 1.43 -8.37 -25.60
CA GLY A 221 2.48 -8.90 -26.45
C GLY A 221 2.76 -10.38 -26.24
N PRO A 222 3.56 -10.99 -27.09
CA PRO A 222 3.86 -12.42 -27.03
C PRO A 222 4.62 -12.79 -25.75
N PRO A 223 4.63 -14.07 -25.39
CA PRO A 223 5.46 -14.57 -24.29
C PRO A 223 6.94 -14.18 -24.51
N GLY A 224 7.64 -13.83 -23.43
CA GLY A 224 9.06 -13.46 -23.51
C GLY A 224 9.36 -12.05 -24.07
N SER A 225 8.36 -11.22 -24.38
CA SER A 225 8.56 -9.85 -24.89
C SER A 225 9.04 -8.84 -23.85
N GLY A 226 9.18 -9.22 -22.56
CA GLY A 226 9.72 -8.36 -21.51
C GLY A 226 8.68 -7.57 -20.70
N LYS A 227 7.37 -7.86 -20.82
CA LYS A 227 6.28 -7.17 -20.11
C LYS A 227 6.51 -7.05 -18.61
N SER A 228 6.71 -8.18 -17.94
CA SER A 228 6.92 -8.25 -16.48
C SER A 228 8.25 -7.61 -16.07
N MET A 229 9.28 -7.67 -16.92
CA MET A 229 10.56 -7.01 -16.71
C MET A 229 10.42 -5.48 -16.69
N MET A 230 9.65 -4.91 -17.60
CA MET A 230 9.40 -3.46 -17.66
C MET A 230 8.51 -3.01 -16.49
N ALA A 231 7.46 -3.78 -16.18
CA ALA A 231 6.60 -3.47 -15.03
C ALA A 231 7.37 -3.37 -13.71
N LYS A 232 8.29 -4.30 -13.45
CA LYS A 232 9.13 -4.32 -12.23
C LYS A 232 10.08 -3.12 -12.12
N ARG A 233 10.41 -2.46 -13.24
CA ARG A 233 11.27 -1.27 -13.27
C ARG A 233 10.50 0.04 -13.09
N LEU A 234 9.18 0.00 -13.22
CA LEU A 234 8.33 1.20 -13.12
C LEU A 234 8.55 2.01 -11.83
N PRO A 235 8.73 1.41 -10.64
CA PRO A 235 9.02 2.17 -9.43
C PRO A 235 10.25 3.10 -9.55
N SER A 236 11.27 2.72 -10.35
CA SER A 236 12.49 3.51 -10.50
C SER A 236 12.31 4.82 -11.28
N ILE A 237 11.23 4.96 -12.04
CA ILE A 237 10.88 6.17 -12.80
C ILE A 237 9.71 6.95 -12.21
N LEU A 238 9.00 6.39 -11.21
CA LEU A 238 7.92 7.11 -10.53
C LEU A 238 8.47 8.31 -9.73
N PRO A 239 7.67 9.38 -9.55
CA PRO A 239 8.02 10.46 -8.64
C PRO A 239 8.24 9.89 -7.23
N PRO A 240 9.22 10.42 -6.47
CA PRO A 240 9.45 9.96 -5.10
C PRO A 240 8.21 10.16 -4.24
N LEU A 241 8.09 9.37 -3.16
CA LEU A 241 7.06 9.59 -2.15
C LEU A 241 7.32 10.94 -1.45
N THR A 242 6.27 11.66 -1.13
CA THR A 242 6.32 12.71 -0.12
C THR A 242 6.38 12.07 1.27
N LEU A 243 6.84 12.80 2.27
CA LEU A 243 6.86 12.30 3.65
C LEU A 243 5.45 11.88 4.13
N ARG A 244 4.43 12.62 3.71
CA ARG A 244 3.03 12.29 4.03
C ARG A 244 2.60 10.97 3.38
N GLU A 245 2.85 10.80 2.08
CA GLU A 245 2.55 9.53 1.37
C GLU A 245 3.32 8.36 2.01
N SER A 246 4.58 8.58 2.39
CA SER A 246 5.41 7.58 3.08
C SER A 246 4.79 7.15 4.41
N LEU A 247 4.35 8.10 5.24
CA LEU A 247 3.70 7.82 6.52
C LEU A 247 2.38 7.06 6.33
N GLU A 248 1.52 7.48 5.40
CA GLU A 248 0.25 6.80 5.09
C GLU A 248 0.51 5.35 4.62
N THR A 249 1.49 5.16 3.73
CA THR A 249 1.87 3.83 3.23
C THR A 249 2.44 2.97 4.36
N THR A 250 3.33 3.53 5.18
CA THR A 250 3.94 2.80 6.30
C THR A 250 2.91 2.36 7.33
N GLN A 251 1.88 3.18 7.62
CA GLN A 251 0.79 2.80 8.52
C GLN A 251 0.02 1.57 8.04
N ILE A 252 -0.28 1.49 6.73
CA ILE A 252 -0.97 0.33 6.14
C ILE A 252 -0.10 -0.93 6.30
N HIS A 253 1.19 -0.82 5.99
CA HIS A 253 2.13 -1.95 6.10
C HIS A 253 2.40 -2.35 7.56
N SER A 254 2.39 -1.40 8.48
CA SER A 254 2.48 -1.63 9.93
C SER A 254 1.32 -2.49 10.43
N VAL A 255 0.08 -2.10 10.09
CA VAL A 255 -1.13 -2.85 10.44
C VAL A 255 -1.12 -4.25 9.81
N ALA A 256 -0.68 -4.38 8.56
CA ALA A 256 -0.53 -5.66 7.88
C ALA A 256 0.57 -6.55 8.52
N GLY A 257 1.52 -5.97 9.24
CA GLY A 257 2.69 -6.67 9.75
C GLY A 257 3.68 -7.07 8.66
N THR A 258 3.79 -6.26 7.60
CA THR A 258 4.65 -6.53 6.43
C THR A 258 5.88 -5.63 6.38
N LEU A 259 6.11 -4.79 7.39
CA LEU A 259 7.32 -3.99 7.51
C LEU A 259 8.54 -4.90 7.73
N LYS A 260 9.63 -4.59 7.03
CA LYS A 260 10.89 -5.29 7.24
C LYS A 260 11.47 -4.93 8.61
N GLN A 261 12.12 -5.91 9.26
CA GLN A 261 12.79 -5.68 10.53
C GLN A 261 13.80 -4.52 10.42
N GLY A 262 13.75 -3.59 11.36
CA GLY A 262 14.67 -2.46 11.40
C GLY A 262 14.39 -1.34 10.39
N SER A 263 13.37 -1.46 9.52
CA SER A 263 12.95 -0.34 8.69
C SER A 263 12.10 0.63 9.51
N ALA A 264 12.38 1.94 9.36
CA ALA A 264 11.57 2.98 9.97
C ALA A 264 10.41 3.37 9.04
N LEU A 265 10.70 3.88 7.85
CA LEU A 265 9.73 4.35 6.86
C LEU A 265 9.83 3.58 5.54
N ILE A 266 8.71 3.44 4.85
CA ILE A 266 8.70 3.06 3.44
C ILE A 266 9.06 4.32 2.64
N SER A 267 10.26 4.33 2.06
CA SER A 267 10.82 5.46 1.29
C SER A 267 10.58 5.34 -0.22
N GLN A 268 10.31 4.14 -0.71
CA GLN A 268 10.03 3.85 -2.12
C GLN A 268 8.56 3.47 -2.32
N ARG A 269 8.05 3.76 -3.52
CA ARG A 269 6.68 3.37 -3.88
C ARG A 269 6.55 1.84 -3.90
N PRO A 270 5.58 1.26 -3.17
CA PRO A 270 5.37 -0.18 -3.15
C PRO A 270 5.11 -0.74 -4.56
N PHE A 271 5.66 -1.90 -4.85
CA PHE A 271 5.34 -2.69 -6.04
C PHE A 271 4.76 -4.03 -5.59
N ARG A 272 3.47 -4.23 -5.84
CA ARG A 272 2.77 -5.47 -5.49
C ARG A 272 2.39 -6.22 -6.75
N ALA A 273 2.72 -7.50 -6.80
CA ALA A 273 2.50 -8.36 -7.96
C ALA A 273 1.84 -9.67 -7.51
N PRO A 274 0.54 -9.66 -7.18
CA PRO A 274 -0.15 -10.88 -6.79
C PRO A 274 -0.23 -11.87 -7.95
N HIS A 275 -0.07 -13.15 -7.64
CA HIS A 275 -0.25 -14.22 -8.62
C HIS A 275 -1.73 -14.32 -9.05
N HIS A 276 -2.01 -14.74 -10.28
CA HIS A 276 -3.39 -14.81 -10.81
C HIS A 276 -4.32 -15.78 -10.04
N THR A 277 -3.77 -16.70 -9.24
CA THR A 277 -4.53 -17.60 -8.35
C THR A 277 -4.92 -16.97 -7.01
N ILE A 278 -4.62 -15.68 -6.80
CA ILE A 278 -4.94 -14.99 -5.54
C ILE A 278 -6.44 -15.06 -5.24
N SER A 279 -6.79 -15.26 -3.98
CA SER A 279 -8.19 -15.20 -3.54
C SER A 279 -8.65 -13.73 -3.46
N GLU A 280 -9.97 -13.51 -3.59
CA GLU A 280 -10.58 -12.19 -3.41
C GLU A 280 -10.22 -11.58 -2.05
N VAL A 281 -10.27 -12.37 -0.98
CA VAL A 281 -9.93 -11.92 0.38
C VAL A 281 -8.46 -11.49 0.49
N ALA A 282 -7.54 -12.17 -0.16
CA ALA A 282 -6.13 -11.78 -0.16
C ALA A 282 -5.91 -10.51 -0.99
N LEU A 283 -6.67 -10.30 -2.07
CA LEU A 283 -6.57 -9.11 -2.91
C LEU A 283 -7.19 -7.88 -2.23
N VAL A 284 -8.42 -8.00 -1.74
CA VAL A 284 -9.21 -6.91 -1.13
C VAL A 284 -8.80 -6.66 0.31
N GLY A 285 -8.52 -7.73 1.02
CA GLY A 285 -8.40 -7.74 2.46
C GLY A 285 -9.62 -8.39 3.13
N GLY A 286 -9.52 -8.68 4.38
CA GLY A 286 -10.61 -9.33 5.11
C GLY A 286 -10.11 -10.15 6.31
N GLY A 287 -10.84 -11.19 6.65
CA GLY A 287 -10.63 -11.98 7.86
C GLY A 287 -11.65 -11.62 8.95
N MET A 288 -11.56 -12.26 10.11
CA MET A 288 -12.36 -11.89 11.29
C MET A 288 -11.97 -10.49 11.78
N ASN A 289 -10.68 -10.18 11.75
CA ASN A 289 -10.11 -8.83 11.83
C ASN A 289 -9.86 -8.34 10.42
N PRO A 290 -10.52 -7.30 9.95
CA PRO A 290 -10.34 -6.81 8.59
C PRO A 290 -8.91 -6.28 8.37
N MET A 291 -8.04 -7.16 7.83
CA MET A 291 -6.66 -6.81 7.47
C MET A 291 -6.60 -6.26 6.04
N PRO A 292 -5.68 -5.33 5.73
CA PRO A 292 -5.51 -4.82 4.38
C PRO A 292 -5.00 -5.91 3.43
N GLY A 293 -5.53 -5.96 2.20
CA GLY A 293 -5.10 -6.85 1.13
C GLY A 293 -4.08 -6.19 0.20
N GLU A 294 -3.71 -6.89 -0.91
CA GLU A 294 -2.73 -6.43 -1.89
C GLU A 294 -3.09 -5.06 -2.50
N ILE A 295 -4.39 -4.77 -2.68
CA ILE A 295 -4.88 -3.48 -3.15
C ILE A 295 -4.45 -2.36 -2.21
N SER A 296 -4.67 -2.51 -0.90
CA SER A 296 -4.27 -1.50 0.09
C SER A 296 -2.76 -1.46 0.29
N LEU A 297 -2.08 -2.59 0.21
CA LEU A 297 -0.61 -2.68 0.28
C LEU A 297 0.09 -2.03 -0.92
N SER A 298 -0.62 -1.83 -2.04
CA SER A 298 -0.11 -1.09 -3.20
C SER A 298 -0.37 0.43 -3.13
N HIS A 299 -0.96 0.92 -2.03
CA HIS A 299 -1.25 2.35 -1.86
C HIS A 299 -0.01 3.22 -2.08
N ASN A 300 -0.17 4.32 -2.83
CA ASN A 300 0.91 5.21 -3.30
C ASN A 300 1.98 4.53 -4.16
N GLY A 301 1.70 3.34 -4.69
CA GLY A 301 2.62 2.53 -5.48
C GLY A 301 1.97 1.93 -6.72
N VAL A 302 2.35 0.70 -7.04
CA VAL A 302 1.95 -0.05 -8.23
C VAL A 302 1.32 -1.38 -7.84
N LEU A 303 0.14 -1.66 -8.37
CA LEU A 303 -0.44 -3.00 -8.39
C LEU A 303 -0.27 -3.59 -9.80
N PHE A 304 0.58 -4.61 -9.91
CA PHE A 304 0.86 -5.28 -11.18
C PHE A 304 0.14 -6.63 -11.25
N CYS A 305 -0.76 -6.77 -12.23
CA CYS A 305 -1.43 -8.02 -12.54
C CYS A 305 -0.85 -8.61 -13.83
N ASP A 306 0.05 -9.59 -13.69
CA ASP A 306 0.59 -10.34 -14.83
C ASP A 306 -0.44 -11.37 -15.31
N GLU A 307 -0.48 -11.62 -16.63
CA GLU A 307 -1.44 -12.53 -17.26
C GLU A 307 -2.90 -12.23 -16.85
N LEU A 308 -3.32 -10.97 -17.01
CA LEU A 308 -4.61 -10.46 -16.53
C LEU A 308 -5.81 -11.35 -16.88
N PRO A 309 -5.96 -11.95 -18.08
CA PRO A 309 -7.09 -12.84 -18.41
C PRO A 309 -7.07 -14.18 -17.66
N GLU A 310 -6.00 -14.52 -16.94
CA GLU A 310 -5.93 -15.76 -16.16
C GLU A 310 -6.45 -15.59 -14.72
N PHE A 311 -6.64 -14.35 -14.26
CA PHE A 311 -7.32 -14.10 -13.00
C PHE A 311 -8.79 -14.53 -13.06
N ASN A 312 -9.33 -14.95 -11.91
CA ASN A 312 -10.75 -15.21 -11.81
C ASN A 312 -11.53 -13.91 -12.12
N LYS A 313 -12.58 -14.04 -12.95
CA LYS A 313 -13.40 -12.89 -13.37
C LYS A 313 -13.95 -12.11 -12.17
N HIS A 314 -14.40 -12.80 -11.13
CA HIS A 314 -14.93 -12.16 -9.92
C HIS A 314 -13.85 -11.36 -9.19
N THR A 315 -12.65 -11.91 -9.10
CA THR A 315 -11.48 -11.23 -8.51
C THR A 315 -11.10 -9.96 -9.29
N LEU A 316 -11.27 -9.94 -10.63
CA LEU A 316 -11.03 -8.73 -11.42
C LEU A 316 -12.10 -7.65 -11.22
N GLU A 317 -13.37 -8.06 -11.02
CA GLU A 317 -14.46 -7.11 -10.83
C GLU A 317 -14.32 -6.28 -9.55
N VAL A 318 -13.71 -6.84 -8.48
CA VAL A 318 -13.50 -6.09 -7.23
C VAL A 318 -12.47 -4.96 -7.36
N LEU A 319 -11.62 -4.95 -8.41
CA LEU A 319 -10.69 -3.85 -8.69
C LEU A 319 -11.41 -2.57 -9.17
N ARG A 320 -12.65 -2.68 -9.67
CA ARG A 320 -13.34 -1.54 -10.27
C ARG A 320 -13.59 -0.39 -9.31
N GLN A 321 -14.02 -0.71 -8.10
CA GLN A 321 -14.30 0.29 -7.07
C GLN A 321 -13.02 1.01 -6.62
N PRO A 322 -11.95 0.35 -6.16
CA PRO A 322 -10.75 1.03 -5.72
C PRO A 322 -10.02 1.82 -6.83
N LEU A 323 -10.15 1.41 -8.10
CA LEU A 323 -9.61 2.19 -9.23
C LEU A 323 -10.36 3.52 -9.43
N GLU A 324 -11.60 3.63 -8.98
CA GLU A 324 -12.42 4.85 -9.06
C GLU A 324 -12.36 5.67 -7.77
N ASP A 325 -12.68 5.02 -6.64
CA ASP A 325 -12.84 5.67 -5.33
C ASP A 325 -11.52 5.85 -4.58
N ARG A 326 -10.43 5.15 -4.98
CA ARG A 326 -9.09 5.16 -4.35
C ARG A 326 -9.10 4.76 -2.88
N GLN A 327 -10.09 4.02 -2.52
CA GLN A 327 -10.26 3.43 -1.21
C GLN A 327 -10.98 2.10 -1.34
N ILE A 328 -10.82 1.25 -0.35
CA ILE A 328 -11.52 -0.02 -0.26
C ILE A 328 -12.15 -0.15 1.11
N THR A 329 -13.43 -0.49 1.14
CA THR A 329 -14.17 -0.68 2.38
C THR A 329 -14.45 -2.16 2.58
N ILE A 330 -13.95 -2.70 3.67
CA ILE A 330 -14.17 -4.08 4.08
C ILE A 330 -15.27 -4.07 5.14
N SER A 331 -16.47 -4.49 4.75
CA SER A 331 -17.62 -4.56 5.66
C SER A 331 -17.83 -5.98 6.17
N ARG A 332 -18.00 -6.12 7.46
CA ARG A 332 -18.39 -7.36 8.17
C ARG A 332 -19.54 -7.04 9.13
N ALA A 333 -20.23 -8.06 9.62
CA ALA A 333 -21.42 -7.89 10.46
C ALA A 333 -21.21 -6.95 11.67
N LYS A 334 -19.98 -6.85 12.20
CA LYS A 334 -19.66 -6.04 13.38
C LYS A 334 -18.75 -4.83 13.09
N TYR A 335 -18.07 -4.79 11.93
CA TYR A 335 -17.06 -3.79 11.61
C TYR A 335 -17.13 -3.37 10.16
N SER A 336 -16.91 -2.10 9.91
CA SER A 336 -16.62 -1.57 8.58
C SER A 336 -15.31 -0.80 8.67
N VAL A 337 -14.33 -1.21 7.89
CA VAL A 337 -12.99 -0.59 7.86
C VAL A 337 -12.70 -0.14 6.44
N THR A 338 -12.28 1.11 6.30
CA THR A 338 -11.88 1.68 5.03
C THR A 338 -10.36 1.88 5.02
N TYR A 339 -9.71 1.33 3.99
CA TYR A 339 -8.30 1.53 3.72
C TYR A 339 -8.11 2.41 2.48
N PRO A 340 -7.13 3.33 2.47
CA PRO A 340 -6.74 4.01 1.26
C PRO A 340 -6.19 3.01 0.23
N ALA A 341 -6.49 3.26 -1.05
CA ALA A 341 -6.11 2.39 -2.16
C ALA A 341 -5.80 3.21 -3.43
N SER A 342 -5.02 4.28 -3.28
CA SER A 342 -4.56 5.09 -4.41
C SER A 342 -3.30 4.46 -4.99
N PHE A 343 -3.45 3.68 -6.05
CA PHE A 343 -2.34 2.99 -6.71
C PHE A 343 -2.42 3.18 -8.22
N MET A 344 -1.32 2.96 -8.90
CA MET A 344 -1.24 2.83 -10.34
C MET A 344 -1.47 1.37 -10.72
N PHE A 345 -2.50 1.10 -11.50
CA PHE A 345 -2.80 -0.25 -11.98
C PHE A 345 -2.00 -0.53 -13.25
N VAL A 346 -1.19 -1.57 -13.20
CA VAL A 346 -0.41 -2.05 -14.34
C VAL A 346 -0.79 -3.49 -14.60
N ALA A 347 -1.11 -3.80 -15.84
CA ALA A 347 -1.46 -5.16 -16.23
C ALA A 347 -0.62 -5.62 -17.43
N SER A 348 -0.47 -6.92 -17.56
CA SER A 348 0.06 -7.53 -18.76
C SER A 348 -0.84 -8.63 -19.26
N MET A 349 -0.85 -8.86 -20.56
CA MET A 349 -1.54 -9.99 -21.18
C MET A 349 -0.88 -10.42 -22.48
N ASN A 350 -1.17 -11.64 -22.88
CA ASN A 350 -0.87 -12.10 -24.24
C ASN A 350 -2.00 -11.66 -25.19
N PRO A 351 -1.76 -11.54 -26.52
CA PRO A 351 -2.78 -11.12 -27.46
C PRO A 351 -3.87 -12.19 -27.71
N CYS A 352 -3.60 -13.45 -27.39
CA CYS A 352 -4.51 -14.58 -27.51
C CYS A 352 -4.08 -15.74 -26.61
N PRO A 353 -4.84 -16.84 -26.49
CA PRO A 353 -4.48 -18.00 -25.66
C PRO A 353 -3.13 -18.63 -26.02
N CYS A 354 -2.76 -18.73 -27.30
CA CYS A 354 -1.45 -19.25 -27.69
C CYS A 354 -0.31 -18.22 -27.59
N GLY A 355 -0.65 -16.91 -27.46
CA GLY A 355 0.30 -15.82 -27.28
C GLY A 355 0.85 -15.18 -28.55
N TYR A 356 0.50 -15.68 -29.76
CA TYR A 356 1.17 -15.30 -31.00
C TYR A 356 0.26 -14.59 -32.04
N TYR A 357 -0.92 -14.13 -31.64
CA TYR A 357 -1.79 -13.38 -32.52
C TYR A 357 -1.13 -12.03 -32.91
N GLY A 358 -0.99 -11.80 -34.22
CA GLY A 358 -0.29 -10.63 -34.74
C GLY A 358 1.24 -10.70 -34.72
N ASP A 359 1.83 -11.82 -34.24
CA ASP A 359 3.29 -11.99 -34.22
C ASP A 359 3.81 -12.27 -35.66
N PRO A 360 4.79 -11.50 -36.17
CA PRO A 360 5.32 -11.69 -37.55
C PRO A 360 6.17 -12.95 -37.68
N THR A 361 6.64 -13.54 -36.59
CA THR A 361 7.59 -14.67 -36.60
C THR A 361 6.95 -16.01 -36.21
N HIS A 362 5.82 -15.99 -35.53
CA HIS A 362 5.13 -17.21 -35.10
C HIS A 362 3.68 -17.21 -35.55
N HIS A 363 3.23 -18.34 -36.09
CA HIS A 363 1.86 -18.49 -36.55
C HIS A 363 0.89 -18.70 -35.38
N CYS A 364 -0.14 -17.87 -35.30
CA CYS A 364 -1.22 -18.04 -34.34
C CYS A 364 -2.14 -19.20 -34.73
N VAL A 365 -2.40 -20.12 -33.81
CA VAL A 365 -3.27 -21.29 -34.04
C VAL A 365 -4.69 -21.10 -33.43
N CYS A 366 -4.99 -19.94 -32.89
CA CYS A 366 -6.27 -19.65 -32.25
C CYS A 366 -7.32 -19.24 -33.29
N THR A 367 -8.53 -19.76 -33.15
CA THR A 367 -9.67 -19.29 -33.93
C THR A 367 -10.15 -17.92 -33.45
N PRO A 368 -10.81 -17.10 -34.29
CA PRO A 368 -11.35 -15.80 -33.90
C PRO A 368 -12.25 -15.88 -32.65
N GLY A 369 -13.08 -16.94 -32.56
CA GLY A 369 -13.94 -17.17 -31.38
C GLY A 369 -13.18 -17.52 -30.09
N GLN A 370 -11.98 -18.11 -30.18
CA GLN A 370 -11.11 -18.33 -29.03
C GLN A 370 -10.46 -17.04 -28.56
N ILE A 371 -10.00 -16.22 -29.50
CA ILE A 371 -9.42 -14.90 -29.21
C ILE A 371 -10.46 -14.02 -28.52
N GLN A 372 -11.67 -13.93 -29.09
CA GLN A 372 -12.74 -13.12 -28.52
C GLN A 372 -13.15 -13.59 -27.10
N ARG A 373 -13.25 -14.91 -26.88
CA ARG A 373 -13.52 -15.46 -25.54
C ARG A 373 -12.43 -15.15 -24.52
N TYR A 374 -11.18 -15.14 -24.96
CA TYR A 374 -10.03 -14.79 -24.11
C TYR A 374 -10.07 -13.32 -23.73
N LEU A 375 -10.30 -12.41 -24.66
CA LEU A 375 -10.43 -10.98 -24.42
C LEU A 375 -11.62 -10.65 -23.52
N ASN A 376 -12.76 -11.33 -23.71
CA ASN A 376 -13.98 -11.14 -22.93
C ASN A 376 -13.87 -11.62 -21.46
N LYS A 377 -12.78 -12.27 -21.06
CA LYS A 377 -12.50 -12.51 -19.65
C LYS A 377 -12.31 -11.21 -18.87
N ILE A 378 -11.80 -10.17 -19.54
CA ILE A 378 -11.67 -8.82 -18.99
C ILE A 378 -12.95 -8.06 -19.33
N SER A 379 -13.64 -7.55 -18.31
CA SER A 379 -14.88 -6.81 -18.56
C SER A 379 -14.62 -5.44 -19.20
N GLY A 380 -15.54 -4.99 -20.06
CA GLY A 380 -15.49 -3.64 -20.64
C GLY A 380 -15.32 -2.54 -19.56
N PRO A 381 -16.12 -2.56 -18.47
CA PRO A 381 -15.94 -1.59 -17.39
C PRO A 381 -14.57 -1.58 -16.72
N LEU A 382 -13.83 -2.68 -16.66
CA LEU A 382 -12.45 -2.69 -16.17
C LEU A 382 -11.50 -2.10 -17.22
N MET A 383 -11.67 -2.47 -18.50
CA MET A 383 -10.90 -1.90 -19.61
C MET A 383 -11.09 -0.38 -19.73
N ASP A 384 -12.29 0.11 -19.48
CA ASP A 384 -12.59 1.55 -19.44
C ASP A 384 -11.78 2.32 -18.39
N ARG A 385 -11.21 1.64 -17.38
CA ARG A 385 -10.38 2.25 -16.33
C ARG A 385 -8.89 2.21 -16.61
N ILE A 386 -8.50 1.61 -17.74
CA ILE A 386 -7.13 1.58 -18.24
C ILE A 386 -6.96 2.72 -19.25
N ASP A 387 -6.04 3.64 -18.96
CA ASP A 387 -5.84 4.84 -19.76
C ASP A 387 -4.94 4.57 -20.96
N ILE A 388 -3.90 3.76 -20.77
CA ILE A 388 -2.84 3.48 -21.75
C ILE A 388 -2.82 1.99 -22.07
N GLN A 389 -2.92 1.69 -23.34
CA GLN A 389 -2.83 0.34 -23.91
C GLN A 389 -1.65 0.33 -24.87
N CYS A 390 -0.63 -0.49 -24.59
CA CYS A 390 0.55 -0.55 -25.44
C CYS A 390 0.86 -1.97 -25.88
N GLU A 391 1.15 -2.11 -27.19
CA GLU A 391 1.62 -3.35 -27.77
C GLU A 391 3.14 -3.47 -27.64
N ILE A 392 3.60 -4.65 -27.26
CA ILE A 392 5.00 -5.00 -27.13
C ILE A 392 5.33 -6.08 -28.13
N SER A 393 6.19 -5.80 -29.08
CA SER A 393 6.69 -6.78 -30.03
C SER A 393 7.92 -7.51 -29.47
N ALA A 394 8.12 -8.76 -29.86
CA ALA A 394 9.37 -9.45 -29.59
C ALA A 394 10.52 -8.76 -30.34
N ILE A 395 11.64 -8.51 -29.66
CA ILE A 395 12.83 -7.94 -30.30
C ILE A 395 13.61 -9.07 -30.97
N PRO A 396 13.89 -8.98 -32.28
CA PRO A 396 14.71 -9.98 -33.00
C PRO A 396 16.11 -10.09 -32.37
N PHE A 397 16.65 -11.30 -32.26
CA PHE A 397 17.97 -11.55 -31.65
C PHE A 397 19.09 -10.68 -32.26
N LYS A 398 19.05 -10.42 -33.56
CA LYS A 398 20.03 -9.55 -34.28
C LYS A 398 20.00 -8.09 -33.77
N GLU A 399 18.83 -7.60 -33.40
CA GLU A 399 18.67 -6.25 -32.83
C GLU A 399 19.07 -6.24 -31.37
N LEU A 400 18.66 -7.25 -30.61
CA LEU A 400 19.01 -7.38 -29.18
C LEU A 400 20.52 -7.46 -28.96
N SER A 401 21.25 -8.20 -29.83
CA SER A 401 22.70 -8.34 -29.74
C SER A 401 23.49 -7.07 -30.07
N LYS A 402 22.91 -6.17 -30.84
CA LYS A 402 23.52 -4.89 -31.27
C LYS A 402 22.97 -3.69 -30.49
N ALA A 403 21.87 -3.87 -29.73
CA ALA A 403 21.23 -2.78 -29.01
C ALA A 403 22.13 -2.25 -27.91
N GLN A 404 22.25 -0.94 -27.87
CA GLN A 404 22.91 -0.23 -26.77
C GLN A 404 22.08 -0.34 -25.47
N PRO A 405 22.70 -0.14 -24.30
CA PRO A 405 21.95 0.01 -23.05
C PRO A 405 20.84 1.06 -23.21
N GLY A 406 19.72 0.82 -22.55
CA GLY A 406 18.63 1.78 -22.55
C GLY A 406 18.97 3.07 -21.81
N GLU A 407 18.06 4.03 -21.85
CA GLU A 407 18.19 5.27 -21.07
C GLU A 407 18.11 4.94 -19.57
N PRO A 408 19.00 5.53 -18.71
CA PRO A 408 18.93 5.34 -17.27
C PRO A 408 17.61 5.83 -16.66
N SER A 409 17.10 5.09 -15.69
CA SER A 409 15.88 5.46 -14.95
C SER A 409 15.95 6.87 -14.35
N ALA A 410 17.12 7.32 -13.95
CA ALA A 410 17.32 8.66 -13.38
C ALA A 410 16.86 9.78 -14.35
N ASN A 411 17.25 9.70 -15.62
CA ASN A 411 16.89 10.72 -16.62
C ASN A 411 15.37 10.73 -16.89
N ILE A 412 14.77 9.54 -17.02
CA ILE A 412 13.30 9.41 -17.22
C ILE A 412 12.60 9.99 -15.98
N ARG A 413 13.05 9.66 -14.78
CA ARG A 413 12.48 10.14 -13.52
C ARG A 413 12.56 11.65 -13.38
N GLU A 414 13.63 12.30 -13.81
CA GLU A 414 13.76 13.76 -13.80
C GLU A 414 12.65 14.42 -14.65
N ARG A 415 12.39 13.91 -15.86
CA ARG A 415 11.29 14.41 -16.71
C ARG A 415 9.91 14.17 -16.07
N VAL A 416 9.73 13.00 -15.48
CA VAL A 416 8.50 12.64 -14.76
C VAL A 416 8.28 13.56 -13.55
N ILE A 417 9.32 13.87 -12.78
CA ILE A 417 9.26 14.79 -11.64
C ILE A 417 8.91 16.21 -12.11
N ALA A 418 9.52 16.68 -13.20
CA ALA A 418 9.25 18.01 -13.77
C ALA A 418 7.77 18.14 -14.21
N ALA A 419 7.25 17.15 -14.93
CA ALA A 419 5.83 17.10 -15.32
C ALA A 419 4.91 17.03 -14.09
N ARG A 420 5.26 16.25 -13.07
CA ARG A 420 4.48 16.15 -11.84
C ARG A 420 4.48 17.46 -11.04
N ALA A 421 5.56 18.21 -11.05
CA ALA A 421 5.64 19.52 -10.41
C ALA A 421 4.68 20.53 -11.06
N ILE A 422 4.48 20.47 -12.38
CA ILE A 422 3.46 21.27 -13.09
C ILE A 422 2.06 20.89 -12.61
N GLN A 423 1.79 19.59 -12.49
CA GLN A 423 0.48 19.08 -12.04
C GLN A 423 0.21 19.47 -10.57
N THR A 424 1.20 19.35 -9.70
CA THR A 424 1.07 19.74 -8.29
C THR A 424 0.67 21.21 -8.16
N ARG A 425 1.32 22.12 -8.91
CA ARG A 425 0.93 23.54 -8.93
C ARG A 425 -0.46 23.75 -9.52
N ARG A 426 -0.84 23.02 -10.58
CA ARG A 426 -2.15 23.10 -11.23
C ARG A 426 -3.28 22.71 -10.30
N TYR A 427 -3.07 21.73 -9.43
CA TYR A 427 -4.09 21.17 -8.53
C TYR A 427 -3.94 21.64 -7.09
N GLU A 428 -3.13 22.67 -6.85
CA GLU A 428 -2.98 23.23 -5.50
C GLU A 428 -4.34 23.66 -4.94
N GLY A 429 -4.65 23.25 -3.70
CA GLY A 429 -5.92 23.52 -3.05
C GLY A 429 -7.09 22.62 -3.49
N VAL A 430 -6.89 21.68 -4.42
CA VAL A 430 -7.94 20.74 -4.84
C VAL A 430 -7.78 19.41 -4.08
N ALA A 431 -8.75 19.11 -3.22
CA ALA A 431 -8.71 17.88 -2.44
C ALA A 431 -8.81 16.63 -3.33
N GLY A 432 -7.94 15.65 -3.07
CA GLY A 432 -8.00 14.33 -3.72
C GLY A 432 -7.49 14.27 -5.17
N VAL A 433 -6.93 15.37 -5.72
CA VAL A 433 -6.36 15.41 -7.07
C VAL A 433 -4.88 15.78 -6.99
N HIS A 434 -4.01 14.84 -7.38
CA HIS A 434 -2.55 14.99 -7.33
C HIS A 434 -1.87 14.80 -8.70
N CYS A 435 -2.61 14.28 -9.69
CA CYS A 435 -2.08 14.02 -11.04
C CYS A 435 -3.20 14.04 -12.09
N ASN A 436 -2.80 14.08 -13.36
CA ASN A 436 -3.76 14.24 -14.47
C ASN A 436 -4.76 13.08 -14.60
N ALA A 437 -4.38 11.85 -14.28
CA ALA A 437 -5.32 10.71 -14.29
C ALA A 437 -6.51 10.94 -13.34
N GLN A 438 -6.34 11.83 -12.36
CA GLN A 438 -7.34 12.12 -11.33
C GLN A 438 -8.26 13.31 -11.68
N MET A 439 -8.07 13.98 -12.81
CA MET A 439 -8.93 15.06 -13.22
C MET A 439 -10.40 14.65 -13.30
N THR A 440 -11.28 15.49 -12.77
CA THR A 440 -12.72 15.42 -13.01
C THR A 440 -13.08 15.95 -14.39
N GLU A 441 -14.30 15.67 -14.88
CA GLU A 441 -14.76 16.20 -16.18
C GLU A 441 -14.65 17.74 -16.28
N LYS A 442 -14.98 18.45 -15.21
CA LYS A 442 -14.81 19.92 -15.16
C LYS A 442 -13.35 20.35 -15.32
N MET A 443 -12.44 19.58 -14.77
CA MET A 443 -11.00 19.87 -14.87
C MET A 443 -10.46 19.54 -16.26
N ILE A 444 -10.96 18.49 -16.91
CA ILE A 444 -10.60 18.14 -18.29
C ILE A 444 -10.95 19.31 -19.20
N HIS A 445 -12.16 19.84 -19.14
CA HIS A 445 -12.55 21.03 -19.91
C HIS A 445 -11.69 22.26 -19.60
N LYS A 446 -11.24 22.42 -18.37
CA LYS A 446 -10.43 23.59 -17.98
C LYS A 446 -8.96 23.48 -18.41
N TYR A 447 -8.37 22.29 -18.33
CA TYR A 447 -6.90 22.11 -18.41
C TYR A 447 -6.43 21.25 -19.59
N ALA A 448 -7.32 20.47 -20.20
CA ALA A 448 -6.97 19.50 -21.25
C ALA A 448 -7.74 19.72 -22.57
N GLU A 449 -8.50 20.81 -22.69
CA GLU A 449 -9.22 21.13 -23.92
C GLU A 449 -8.22 21.50 -25.02
N PRO A 450 -8.23 20.77 -26.17
CA PRO A 450 -7.32 21.04 -27.27
C PRO A 450 -7.78 22.24 -28.11
N ASP A 451 -6.92 22.73 -28.97
CA ASP A 451 -7.29 23.72 -29.99
C ASP A 451 -8.23 23.13 -31.06
N ALA A 452 -8.69 23.96 -32.00
CA ALA A 452 -9.62 23.53 -33.05
C ALA A 452 -9.06 22.38 -33.92
N ALA A 453 -7.75 22.38 -34.18
CA ALA A 453 -7.09 21.32 -34.97
C ALA A 453 -7.01 20.00 -34.17
N GLY A 454 -6.71 20.07 -32.89
CA GLY A 454 -6.71 18.91 -32.00
C GLY A 454 -8.11 18.33 -31.79
N LEU A 455 -9.14 19.17 -31.69
CA LEU A 455 -10.54 18.73 -31.62
C LEU A 455 -10.97 17.99 -32.90
N GLU A 456 -10.60 18.49 -34.08
CA GLU A 456 -10.93 17.87 -35.36
C GLU A 456 -10.22 16.51 -35.51
N LEU A 457 -8.94 16.43 -35.09
CA LEU A 457 -8.19 15.17 -35.06
C LEU A 457 -8.87 14.14 -34.14
N LEU A 458 -9.28 14.59 -32.93
CA LEU A 458 -9.96 13.75 -31.95
C LEU A 458 -11.32 13.28 -32.46
N ARG A 459 -12.12 14.17 -33.09
CA ARG A 459 -13.41 13.83 -33.71
C ARG A 459 -13.23 12.75 -34.78
N THR A 460 -12.26 12.94 -35.70
CA THR A 460 -11.96 11.97 -36.74
C THR A 460 -11.55 10.61 -36.18
N ALA A 461 -10.75 10.59 -35.09
CA ALA A 461 -10.36 9.34 -34.44
C ALA A 461 -11.55 8.66 -33.75
N MET A 462 -12.42 9.43 -33.06
CA MET A 462 -13.62 8.90 -32.42
C MET A 462 -14.56 8.21 -33.44
N GLU A 463 -14.77 8.83 -34.58
CA GLU A 463 -15.62 8.29 -35.65
C GLU A 463 -15.00 7.05 -36.32
N ARG A 464 -13.70 7.12 -36.71
CA ARG A 464 -13.01 6.02 -37.42
C ARG A 464 -12.76 4.80 -36.55
N LEU A 465 -12.48 5.01 -35.25
CA LEU A 465 -12.14 3.93 -34.32
C LEU A 465 -13.32 3.51 -33.44
N SER A 466 -14.52 4.09 -33.65
CA SER A 466 -15.73 3.83 -32.86
C SER A 466 -15.51 3.94 -31.36
N LEU A 467 -14.74 4.96 -30.92
CA LEU A 467 -14.36 5.14 -29.52
C LEU A 467 -15.54 5.63 -28.68
N SER A 468 -15.60 5.18 -27.42
CA SER A 468 -16.65 5.61 -26.48
C SER A 468 -16.39 7.02 -25.93
N ALA A 469 -17.44 7.65 -25.35
CA ALA A 469 -17.30 8.93 -24.64
C ALA A 469 -16.29 8.84 -23.46
N ARG A 470 -16.16 7.68 -22.84
CA ARG A 470 -15.14 7.47 -21.79
C ARG A 470 -13.72 7.47 -22.38
N ALA A 471 -13.52 6.92 -23.56
CA ALA A 471 -12.24 6.99 -24.26
C ALA A 471 -11.85 8.44 -24.58
N TYR A 472 -12.81 9.31 -24.92
CA TYR A 472 -12.60 10.74 -25.11
C TYR A 472 -11.92 11.39 -23.88
N SER A 473 -12.54 11.27 -22.70
CA SER A 473 -11.98 11.83 -21.45
C SER A 473 -10.60 11.25 -21.12
N ARG A 474 -10.37 9.95 -21.39
CA ARG A 474 -9.06 9.30 -21.17
C ARG A 474 -7.99 9.85 -22.10
N ILE A 475 -8.28 9.99 -23.39
CA ILE A 475 -7.36 10.58 -24.36
C ILE A 475 -6.95 11.98 -23.93
N LEU A 476 -7.88 12.81 -23.50
CA LEU A 476 -7.58 14.17 -23.05
C LEU A 476 -6.69 14.20 -21.80
N LYS A 477 -6.93 13.32 -20.81
CA LYS A 477 -6.08 13.20 -19.62
C LYS A 477 -4.64 12.81 -19.98
N VAL A 478 -4.49 11.83 -20.89
CA VAL A 478 -3.18 11.37 -21.37
C VAL A 478 -2.50 12.45 -22.21
N ALA A 479 -3.23 13.11 -23.12
CA ALA A 479 -2.70 14.21 -23.93
C ALA A 479 -2.22 15.39 -23.06
N ARG A 480 -2.94 15.74 -21.98
CA ARG A 480 -2.47 16.76 -21.03
C ARG A 480 -1.17 16.32 -20.34
N THR A 481 -1.01 15.05 -20.04
CA THR A 481 0.23 14.53 -19.45
C THR A 481 1.39 14.60 -20.41
N ILE A 482 1.17 14.25 -21.69
CA ILE A 482 2.19 14.37 -22.75
C ILE A 482 2.60 15.84 -22.90
N ALA A 483 1.64 16.76 -22.92
CA ALA A 483 1.92 18.19 -22.98
C ALA A 483 2.71 18.70 -21.76
N ASP A 484 2.44 18.18 -20.56
CA ASP A 484 3.22 18.50 -19.34
C ASP A 484 4.67 17.99 -19.42
N LEU A 485 4.88 16.80 -19.99
CA LEU A 485 6.23 16.26 -20.25
C LEU A 485 7.00 17.10 -21.28
N ASP A 486 6.30 17.65 -22.27
CA ASP A 486 6.88 18.54 -23.28
C ASP A 486 7.02 20.00 -22.78
N GLY A 487 6.56 20.30 -21.56
CA GLY A 487 6.55 21.67 -21.00
C GLY A 487 5.58 22.61 -21.72
N ALA A 488 4.61 22.07 -22.47
CA ALA A 488 3.65 22.86 -23.23
C ALA A 488 2.50 23.35 -22.35
N GLU A 489 2.16 24.64 -22.50
CA GLU A 489 1.05 25.25 -21.74
C GLU A 489 -0.31 24.68 -22.19
N LYS A 490 -0.50 24.48 -23.51
CA LYS A 490 -1.73 23.99 -24.12
C LYS A 490 -1.54 22.58 -24.70
N VAL A 491 -2.66 21.87 -24.83
CA VAL A 491 -2.68 20.58 -25.53
C VAL A 491 -2.73 20.83 -27.03
N GLU A 492 -1.67 20.41 -27.72
CA GLU A 492 -1.49 20.55 -29.17
C GLU A 492 -1.92 19.28 -29.92
N PRO A 493 -2.17 19.34 -31.25
CA PRO A 493 -2.57 18.17 -32.04
C PRO A 493 -1.61 16.96 -31.94
N ARG A 494 -0.29 17.21 -31.81
CA ARG A 494 0.71 16.13 -31.64
C ARG A 494 0.50 15.34 -30.35
N HIS A 495 0.10 16.01 -29.24
CA HIS A 495 -0.18 15.36 -27.95
C HIS A 495 -1.43 14.49 -28.04
N ILE A 496 -2.45 14.95 -28.79
CA ILE A 496 -3.67 14.19 -29.07
C ILE A 496 -3.34 12.95 -29.94
N ALA A 497 -2.52 13.12 -30.99
CA ALA A 497 -2.12 12.02 -31.87
C ALA A 497 -1.39 10.91 -31.08
N GLU A 498 -0.44 11.27 -30.22
CA GLU A 498 0.26 10.31 -29.37
C GLU A 498 -0.72 9.61 -28.40
N ALA A 499 -1.63 10.35 -27.75
CA ALA A 499 -2.60 9.80 -26.81
C ALA A 499 -3.61 8.84 -27.48
N ILE A 500 -4.04 9.12 -28.71
CA ILE A 500 -4.88 8.21 -29.52
C ILE A 500 -4.14 6.90 -29.80
N GLY A 501 -2.83 6.98 -30.05
CA GLY A 501 -1.98 5.81 -30.26
C GLY A 501 -2.00 4.81 -29.11
N TYR A 502 -2.32 5.26 -27.90
CA TYR A 502 -2.43 4.41 -26.70
C TYR A 502 -3.81 3.78 -26.47
N ARG A 503 -4.73 3.81 -27.46
CA ARG A 503 -6.07 3.22 -27.39
C ARG A 503 -6.30 2.09 -28.41
N GLN A 504 -5.35 1.18 -28.51
CA GLN A 504 -5.33 0.18 -29.57
C GLN A 504 -6.38 -0.93 -29.41
N LEU A 505 -6.71 -1.34 -28.18
CA LEU A 505 -7.72 -2.37 -27.90
C LEU A 505 -9.17 -1.87 -28.04
N ASP A 506 -9.38 -0.57 -28.03
CA ASP A 506 -10.73 0.00 -28.18
C ASP A 506 -11.22 -0.06 -29.64
N ARG A 507 -10.32 -0.37 -30.59
CA ARG A 507 -10.69 -0.56 -31.99
C ARG A 507 -11.51 -1.83 -32.10
N GLY A 508 -12.76 -1.73 -32.60
CA GLY A 508 -13.73 -2.83 -32.70
C GLY A 508 -13.26 -4.11 -33.37
N ASP A 509 -12.14 -4.03 -34.13
CA ASP A 509 -11.62 -5.10 -34.99
C ASP A 509 -10.37 -5.80 -34.44
N TRP A 510 -10.12 -5.74 -33.12
CA TRP A 510 -8.93 -6.41 -32.57
C TRP A 510 -8.85 -7.89 -32.94
N ALA A 511 -9.97 -8.61 -32.90
CA ALA A 511 -10.05 -10.03 -33.26
C ALA A 511 -10.03 -10.29 -34.78
N GLU A 512 -10.23 -9.25 -35.60
CA GLU A 512 -10.33 -9.35 -37.08
C GLU A 512 -9.05 -8.88 -37.81
N ARG A 513 -8.07 -8.30 -37.09
CA ARG A 513 -6.83 -7.77 -37.67
C ARG A 513 -5.88 -8.80 -38.33
N GLY A 514 -6.22 -10.07 -38.31
CA GLY A 514 -5.42 -11.17 -38.81
C GLY A 514 -6.10 -12.00 -39.91
N LEU A 515 -7.16 -11.49 -40.53
CA LEU A 515 -7.82 -12.13 -41.67
C LEU A 515 -7.40 -11.47 -42.98
#